data_e10007e4d53c417ed948cb9db2a0155b
#
_entry.id   e10007e4d53c417ed948cb9db2a0155b
#
_cell.length_a   1.000
_cell.length_b   1.000
_cell.length_c   1.000
_cell.angle_alpha   90.00
_cell.angle_beta   90.00
_cell.angle_gamma   90.00
#
_symmetry.space_group_name_H-M   'P 1'
#
loop_
_entity.id
_entity.type
_entity.pdbx_description
1 polymer ?
#
loop_
_entity_poly.entity_id
_entity_poly.type
_entity_poly.pdbx_seq_one_letter_code
_entity_poly.pdbx_strand_id
1 'polypeptide(L)'
;MQKSAGDIAYRFGRSCAQSYKQTQGYTNGQIDGIDAGSGGNLVTEATKVNDGAITQYPYIINDSMRIAKTHMQYYQLALEQDKDSDGENDIVVWYCLGSRKAENENQKVDYYANSYNDVRNNYYFYSKGNVIYTGAGHSWVHDSDEMKLFVNAMVAAANVAAVKPEVDFVKSLNENAQKETVRYYMTDQTSWNTETAADGNVLEKNMELYFRVKDYNMVSADLTVSAPAQMTVNLYIDDEQKGTCLSGADVPEELKNKKVSPLTEPLTPCGKGKAKIEAKQGTFHLEENNTYGFTVPAIEQYLKKTDSSGEYKSNCKVYVKVTSTIKLYGKDVTSTSWAPINLKQRQLFDLD
;
A
#
# COMPACT_ATOMS: atom_id res chain seq x y z
N MET A 1 -12.39 -27.89 8.96
CA MET A 1 -11.97 -29.22 8.47
C MET A 1 -10.62 -29.53 9.11
N GLN A 2 -10.61 -30.36 10.14
CA GLN A 2 -9.37 -30.81 10.77
C GLN A 2 -8.68 -31.79 9.81
N LYS A 3 -7.56 -31.39 9.28
CA LYS A 3 -6.69 -32.28 8.48
C LYS A 3 -5.56 -32.81 9.37
N SER A 4 -5.01 -33.93 9.02
CA SER A 4 -3.85 -34.47 9.73
C SER A 4 -2.70 -33.48 9.71
N ALA A 5 -1.84 -33.50 10.70
CA ALA A 5 -0.65 -32.66 10.76
C ALA A 5 0.23 -32.82 9.52
N GLY A 6 0.27 -34.04 8.94
CA GLY A 6 0.98 -34.32 7.71
C GLY A 6 0.43 -33.55 6.49
N ASP A 7 -0.89 -33.48 6.35
CA ASP A 7 -1.54 -32.73 5.27
C ASP A 7 -1.30 -31.21 5.40
N ILE A 8 -1.35 -30.72 6.62
CA ILE A 8 -1.07 -29.31 6.90
C ILE A 8 0.38 -28.99 6.59
N ALA A 9 1.32 -29.80 7.09
CA ALA A 9 2.73 -29.63 6.86
C ALA A 9 3.09 -29.70 5.37
N TYR A 10 2.45 -30.57 4.60
CA TYR A 10 2.63 -30.67 3.17
C TYR A 10 2.13 -29.41 2.44
N ARG A 11 0.97 -28.92 2.79
CA ARG A 11 0.37 -27.72 2.16
C ARG A 11 1.16 -26.46 2.44
N PHE A 12 1.71 -26.32 3.62
CA PHE A 12 2.59 -25.22 3.99
C PHE A 12 4.07 -25.48 3.62
N GLY A 13 4.32 -26.49 2.78
CA GLY A 13 5.63 -26.75 2.21
C GLY A 13 6.69 -27.20 3.22
N ARG A 14 6.31 -27.92 4.24
CA ARG A 14 7.20 -28.40 5.31
C ARG A 14 8.07 -27.32 5.94
N SER A 15 7.56 -26.13 6.05
CA SER A 15 8.23 -25.09 6.82
C SER A 15 8.08 -25.28 8.32
N CYS A 16 7.45 -26.35 8.73
CA CYS A 16 7.44 -26.80 10.09
C CYS A 16 8.57 -27.80 10.27
N ALA A 17 9.46 -27.57 11.20
CA ALA A 17 10.27 -28.64 11.73
C ALA A 17 9.30 -29.79 12.04
N GLN A 18 9.71 -31.02 11.79
CA GLN A 18 8.93 -32.16 12.25
C GLN A 18 8.57 -31.89 13.69
N SER A 19 7.29 -31.90 14.01
CA SER A 19 6.88 -31.48 15.30
C SER A 19 7.67 -32.25 16.33
N TYR A 20 8.33 -31.55 17.19
CA TYR A 20 9.14 -32.07 18.25
C TYR A 20 8.43 -33.20 19.01
N LYS A 21 7.12 -33.15 19.08
CA LYS A 21 6.29 -34.10 19.82
C LYS A 21 5.62 -35.19 18.96
N GLN A 22 5.55 -35.02 17.67
CA GLN A 22 5.18 -36.12 16.76
C GLN A 22 6.17 -37.28 16.84
N THR A 23 7.46 -36.99 17.05
CA THR A 23 8.49 -38.01 17.26
C THR A 23 8.44 -38.62 18.65
N GLN A 24 7.70 -38.06 19.58
CA GLN A 24 7.58 -38.52 20.95
C GLN A 24 6.23 -39.20 21.29
N GLY A 25 5.43 -39.55 20.29
CA GLY A 25 4.21 -40.33 20.50
C GLY A 25 2.97 -39.57 20.88
N TYR A 26 2.92 -38.25 20.65
CA TYR A 26 1.65 -37.51 20.80
C TYR A 26 0.69 -37.96 19.71
N THR A 27 -0.42 -38.50 20.10
CA THR A 27 -1.54 -38.82 19.24
C THR A 27 -2.08 -37.49 18.68
N ASN A 28 -2.21 -37.37 17.36
CA ASN A 28 -2.73 -36.23 16.64
C ASN A 28 -1.73 -35.11 16.29
N GLY A 29 -0.42 -35.30 16.48
CA GLY A 29 0.60 -34.33 16.03
C GLY A 29 0.61 -33.01 16.78
N GLN A 30 0.02 -32.96 17.96
CA GLN A 30 0.03 -31.78 18.81
C GLN A 30 1.42 -31.55 19.41
N ILE A 31 1.81 -30.29 19.52
CA ILE A 31 3.06 -29.88 20.14
C ILE A 31 2.79 -29.26 21.52
N ASP A 32 3.78 -29.30 22.40
CA ASP A 32 3.72 -28.52 23.63
C ASP A 32 3.88 -27.05 23.31
N GLY A 33 2.90 -26.28 23.70
CA GLY A 33 2.90 -24.87 23.74
C GLY A 33 2.43 -24.35 25.09
N ILE A 34 2.28 -23.07 25.21
CA ILE A 34 1.74 -22.42 26.40
C ILE A 34 0.32 -22.95 26.63
N ASP A 35 0.03 -23.37 27.86
CA ASP A 35 -1.29 -23.91 28.24
C ASP A 35 -1.79 -25.04 27.31
N ALA A 36 -0.88 -25.84 26.79
CA ALA A 36 -1.21 -27.00 25.98
C ALA A 36 -1.82 -28.13 26.86
N GLY A 37 -3.00 -27.88 27.38
CA GLY A 37 -3.76 -28.85 28.13
C GLY A 37 -4.50 -29.87 27.26
N SER A 38 -5.27 -30.76 27.88
CA SER A 38 -5.94 -31.88 27.23
C SER A 38 -7.09 -31.53 26.26
N GLY A 39 -7.11 -30.43 25.63
CA GLY A 39 -8.20 -30.09 24.70
C GLY A 39 -8.07 -28.82 23.92
N GLY A 40 -6.92 -28.19 23.94
CA GLY A 40 -6.68 -26.96 23.20
C GLY A 40 -5.93 -25.91 24.00
N ASN A 41 -5.65 -24.78 23.40
CA ASN A 41 -5.07 -23.64 24.09
C ASN A 41 -6.11 -22.98 25.01
N LEU A 42 -5.76 -22.80 26.27
CA LEU A 42 -6.60 -22.10 27.24
C LEU A 42 -6.34 -20.59 27.27
N VAL A 43 -5.31 -20.14 26.60
CA VAL A 43 -4.93 -18.74 26.54
C VAL A 43 -5.99 -17.94 25.80
N THR A 44 -6.34 -16.78 26.35
CA THR A 44 -7.36 -15.87 25.81
C THR A 44 -6.76 -14.51 25.38
N GLU A 45 -5.45 -14.46 25.25
CA GLU A 45 -4.70 -13.28 24.80
C GLU A 45 -3.75 -13.67 23.68
N ALA A 46 -3.66 -12.84 22.65
CA ALA A 46 -2.63 -12.92 21.63
C ALA A 46 -1.82 -11.63 21.62
N THR A 47 -0.51 -11.77 21.45
CA THR A 47 0.42 -10.64 21.48
C THR A 47 1.14 -10.51 20.13
N LYS A 48 1.27 -9.28 19.66
CA LYS A 48 1.93 -8.96 18.39
C LYS A 48 3.43 -9.31 18.47
N VAL A 49 3.90 -9.95 17.41
CA VAL A 49 5.31 -10.37 17.26
C VAL A 49 6.01 -9.47 16.23
N ASN A 50 5.34 -9.21 15.13
CA ASN A 50 5.86 -8.40 14.02
C ASN A 50 4.83 -7.37 13.56
N ASP A 51 5.32 -6.27 13.01
CA ASP A 51 4.52 -5.25 12.34
C ASP A 51 4.66 -5.36 10.83
N GLY A 52 3.56 -5.10 10.14
CA GLY A 52 3.50 -5.11 8.68
C GLY A 52 2.10 -4.83 8.16
N ALA A 53 1.84 -5.09 6.88
CA ALA A 53 0.55 -4.82 6.24
C ALA A 53 -0.62 -5.40 7.02
N ILE A 54 -0.49 -6.63 7.44
CA ILE A 54 -1.53 -7.35 8.18
C ILE A 54 -1.86 -6.68 9.52
N THR A 55 -0.90 -6.04 10.17
CA THR A 55 -1.13 -5.39 11.46
C THR A 55 -1.50 -3.90 11.34
N GLN A 56 -1.41 -3.32 10.13
CA GLN A 56 -1.51 -1.89 9.93
C GLN A 56 -2.53 -1.46 8.87
N TYR A 57 -2.94 -2.32 7.94
CA TYR A 57 -3.81 -1.92 6.83
C TYR A 57 -4.95 -2.93 6.56
N PRO A 58 -6.20 -2.48 6.35
CA PRO A 58 -6.68 -1.08 6.48
C PRO A 58 -6.81 -0.59 7.91
N TYR A 59 -6.63 -1.45 8.89
CA TYR A 59 -6.76 -1.13 10.30
C TYR A 59 -5.44 -1.31 11.04
N ILE A 60 -5.13 -0.37 11.93
CA ILE A 60 -4.05 -0.53 12.89
C ILE A 60 -4.54 -1.43 14.02
N ILE A 61 -3.81 -2.51 14.30
CA ILE A 61 -4.13 -3.49 15.32
C ILE A 61 -3.23 -3.29 16.54
N ASN A 62 -3.81 -3.37 17.73
CA ASN A 62 -3.08 -3.23 18.97
C ASN A 62 -2.04 -4.34 19.19
N ASP A 63 -1.06 -4.07 20.06
CA ASP A 63 0.00 -5.03 20.39
C ASP A 63 -0.52 -6.27 21.12
N SER A 64 -1.64 -6.16 21.81
CA SER A 64 -2.31 -7.25 22.51
C SER A 64 -3.80 -7.21 22.22
N MET A 65 -4.40 -8.37 22.00
CA MET A 65 -5.83 -8.52 21.78
C MET A 65 -6.38 -9.73 22.53
N ARG A 66 -7.64 -9.64 22.92
CA ARG A 66 -8.36 -10.77 23.48
C ARG A 66 -8.84 -11.69 22.37
N ILE A 67 -8.64 -12.98 22.57
CA ILE A 67 -9.06 -14.03 21.65
C ILE A 67 -9.90 -15.07 22.38
N ALA A 68 -10.68 -15.82 21.63
CA ALA A 68 -11.32 -17.02 22.20
C ALA A 68 -10.28 -18.12 22.40
N LYS A 69 -10.58 -19.04 23.27
CA LYS A 69 -9.80 -20.29 23.43
C LYS A 69 -9.77 -21.01 22.10
N THR A 70 -8.59 -21.43 21.67
CA THR A 70 -8.35 -22.04 20.36
C THR A 70 -7.84 -23.47 20.50
N HIS A 71 -7.71 -24.15 19.36
CA HIS A 71 -7.09 -25.47 19.32
C HIS A 71 -5.58 -25.37 19.52
N MET A 72 -4.99 -26.51 19.94
CA MET A 72 -3.54 -26.63 20.02
C MET A 72 -2.91 -26.59 18.64
N GLN A 73 -1.69 -26.11 18.60
CA GLN A 73 -0.86 -26.17 17.40
C GLN A 73 -0.45 -27.61 17.11
N TYR A 74 -0.30 -27.93 15.83
CA TYR A 74 -0.03 -29.29 15.36
C TYR A 74 1.42 -29.54 14.97
N TYR A 75 2.20 -28.48 14.80
CA TYR A 75 3.59 -28.56 14.37
C TYR A 75 4.38 -27.32 14.81
N GLN A 76 5.67 -27.48 14.92
CA GLN A 76 6.59 -26.40 15.21
C GLN A 76 6.96 -25.67 13.90
N LEU A 77 6.91 -24.34 13.91
CA LEU A 77 7.32 -23.55 12.75
C LEU A 77 8.85 -23.54 12.58
N ALA A 78 9.32 -23.69 11.36
CA ALA A 78 10.72 -23.53 10.99
C ALA A 78 10.96 -22.09 10.54
N LEU A 79 11.22 -21.19 11.48
CA LEU A 79 11.33 -19.75 11.24
C LEU A 79 12.61 -19.40 10.47
N GLU A 80 13.61 -20.25 10.44
CA GLU A 80 14.89 -20.01 9.79
C GLU A 80 14.92 -20.45 8.32
N GLN A 81 13.78 -20.85 7.77
CA GLN A 81 13.72 -21.24 6.35
C GLN A 81 13.64 -20.03 5.45
N ASP A 82 14.55 -20.02 4.50
CA ASP A 82 14.59 -19.12 3.36
C ASP A 82 14.82 -20.01 2.11
N LYS A 83 13.74 -20.41 1.45
CA LYS A 83 13.79 -21.37 0.32
C LYS A 83 14.11 -20.73 -1.01
N ASP A 84 13.75 -19.49 -1.17
CA ASP A 84 14.00 -18.73 -2.40
C ASP A 84 15.32 -17.94 -2.34
N SER A 85 16.01 -17.99 -1.19
CA SER A 85 17.34 -17.40 -0.98
C SER A 85 17.34 -15.88 -1.21
N ASP A 86 16.25 -15.23 -0.82
CA ASP A 86 16.15 -13.78 -0.90
C ASP A 86 16.72 -13.06 0.34
N GLY A 87 17.10 -13.80 1.36
CA GLY A 87 17.66 -13.30 2.62
C GLY A 87 16.60 -13.08 3.71
N GLU A 88 15.33 -13.36 3.42
CA GLU A 88 14.23 -13.23 4.36
C GLU A 88 13.64 -14.60 4.72
N ASN A 89 13.04 -14.70 5.90
CA ASN A 89 12.41 -15.93 6.31
C ASN A 89 11.06 -16.14 5.61
N ASP A 90 10.84 -17.33 5.07
CA ASP A 90 9.57 -17.71 4.41
C ASP A 90 8.33 -17.54 5.30
N ILE A 91 8.50 -17.57 6.64
CA ILE A 91 7.43 -17.55 7.61
C ILE A 91 7.54 -16.32 8.51
N VAL A 92 6.47 -15.54 8.55
CA VAL A 92 6.34 -14.41 9.47
C VAL A 92 5.20 -14.69 10.45
N VAL A 93 5.51 -14.74 11.74
CA VAL A 93 4.51 -14.84 12.82
C VAL A 93 4.10 -13.42 13.22
N TRP A 94 2.84 -13.09 13.00
CA TRP A 94 2.28 -11.76 13.29
C TRP A 94 1.80 -11.65 14.73
N TYR A 95 1.10 -12.68 15.19
CA TYR A 95 0.63 -12.79 16.57
C TYR A 95 0.90 -14.18 17.12
N CYS A 96 1.25 -14.24 18.40
CA CYS A 96 1.37 -15.49 19.12
C CYS A 96 0.43 -15.53 20.34
N LEU A 97 0.11 -16.72 20.79
CA LEU A 97 -0.62 -16.96 22.03
C LEU A 97 0.22 -16.53 23.23
N GLY A 98 -0.43 -15.95 24.22
CA GLY A 98 0.19 -15.58 25.48
C GLY A 98 0.72 -14.14 25.52
N SER A 99 1.34 -13.81 26.62
CA SER A 99 1.86 -12.47 26.90
C SER A 99 3.29 -12.55 27.44
N ARG A 100 4.14 -11.62 27.01
CA ARG A 100 5.49 -11.47 27.60
C ARG A 100 5.47 -11.01 29.05
N LYS A 101 4.37 -10.39 29.47
CA LYS A 101 4.20 -9.80 30.80
C LYS A 101 3.38 -10.67 31.73
N ALA A 102 2.97 -11.86 31.29
CA ALA A 102 2.18 -12.74 32.11
C ALA A 102 2.97 -13.13 33.37
N GLU A 103 2.32 -13.07 34.55
CA GLU A 103 2.89 -13.51 35.78
C GLU A 103 2.91 -15.04 35.87
N ASN A 104 1.99 -15.69 35.16
CA ASN A 104 1.85 -17.14 35.10
C ASN A 104 2.69 -17.68 33.93
N GLU A 105 3.62 -18.57 34.22
CA GLU A 105 4.48 -19.22 33.21
C GLU A 105 3.67 -19.93 32.11
N ASN A 106 2.49 -20.45 32.43
CA ASN A 106 1.60 -21.09 31.45
C ASN A 106 0.96 -20.10 30.43
N GLN A 107 1.13 -18.81 30.62
CA GLN A 107 0.61 -17.79 29.75
C GLN A 107 1.72 -16.86 29.20
N LYS A 108 2.96 -17.10 29.62
CA LYS A 108 4.11 -16.31 29.24
C LYS A 108 4.73 -16.85 27.95
N VAL A 109 4.99 -15.95 27.00
CA VAL A 109 5.71 -16.28 25.78
C VAL A 109 7.09 -15.62 25.76
N ASP A 110 8.11 -16.40 25.45
CA ASP A 110 9.47 -15.95 25.19
C ASP A 110 9.71 -16.00 23.68
N TYR A 111 9.70 -14.86 23.03
CA TYR A 111 9.81 -14.80 21.58
C TYR A 111 11.20 -15.27 21.12
N TYR A 112 11.21 -16.19 20.16
CA TYR A 112 12.44 -16.73 19.56
C TYR A 112 13.42 -17.37 20.55
N ALA A 113 12.90 -17.92 21.66
CA ALA A 113 13.70 -18.57 22.67
C ALA A 113 14.06 -20.03 22.36
N ASN A 114 13.49 -20.60 21.29
CA ASN A 114 13.63 -22.01 20.92
C ASN A 114 13.23 -22.98 22.03
N SER A 115 12.13 -22.68 22.68
CA SER A 115 11.55 -23.43 23.79
C SER A 115 10.05 -23.71 23.58
N TYR A 116 9.39 -24.39 24.51
CA TYR A 116 7.95 -24.64 24.40
C TYR A 116 7.12 -23.34 24.41
N ASN A 117 7.61 -22.27 25.03
CA ASN A 117 6.94 -20.96 25.04
C ASN A 117 7.32 -20.08 23.85
N ASP A 118 8.11 -20.54 22.92
CA ASP A 118 8.51 -19.81 21.73
C ASP A 118 7.34 -19.66 20.73
N VAL A 119 7.39 -18.60 19.94
CA VAL A 119 6.42 -18.32 18.87
C VAL A 119 6.29 -19.46 17.85
N ARG A 120 7.33 -20.29 17.68
CA ARG A 120 7.32 -21.50 16.85
C ARG A 120 6.25 -22.50 17.25
N ASN A 121 5.95 -22.55 18.54
CA ASN A 121 4.97 -23.46 19.13
C ASN A 121 3.65 -22.76 19.48
N ASN A 122 3.66 -21.44 19.63
CA ASN A 122 2.55 -20.66 20.16
C ASN A 122 1.97 -19.67 19.15
N TYR A 123 2.20 -19.89 17.86
CA TYR A 123 1.67 -19.02 16.81
C TYR A 123 0.14 -19.01 16.84
N TYR A 124 -0.41 -17.80 16.78
CA TYR A 124 -1.84 -17.58 16.62
C TYR A 124 -2.17 -17.17 15.18
N PHE A 125 -1.30 -16.36 14.60
CA PHE A 125 -1.48 -15.83 13.28
C PHE A 125 -0.13 -15.73 12.59
N TYR A 126 0.04 -16.41 11.46
CA TYR A 126 1.26 -16.33 10.68
C TYR A 126 0.98 -16.40 9.17
N SER A 127 1.93 -15.99 8.41
CA SER A 127 1.93 -16.11 6.96
C SER A 127 3.12 -16.90 6.46
N LYS A 128 2.95 -17.51 5.30
CA LYS A 128 3.99 -18.08 4.48
C LYS A 128 3.69 -17.78 3.02
N GLY A 129 4.50 -16.92 2.42
CA GLY A 129 4.17 -16.38 1.11
C GLY A 129 2.73 -15.81 1.14
N ASN A 130 1.93 -16.16 0.17
CA ASN A 130 0.52 -15.73 0.08
C ASN A 130 -0.46 -16.57 0.88
N VAL A 131 -0.01 -17.43 1.76
CA VAL A 131 -0.86 -18.26 2.61
C VAL A 131 -0.84 -17.73 4.04
N ILE A 132 -2.02 -17.46 4.57
CA ILE A 132 -2.21 -16.99 5.94
C ILE A 132 -2.86 -18.09 6.75
N TYR A 133 -2.29 -18.36 7.91
CA TYR A 133 -2.87 -19.21 8.95
C TYR A 133 -3.43 -18.36 10.07
N THR A 134 -4.61 -18.70 10.55
CA THR A 134 -5.22 -18.12 11.74
C THR A 134 -5.68 -19.19 12.72
N GLY A 135 -5.45 -18.97 14.00
CA GLY A 135 -5.96 -19.77 15.08
C GLY A 135 -7.44 -19.55 15.41
N ALA A 136 -8.07 -18.56 14.75
CA ALA A 136 -9.45 -18.13 15.05
C ALA A 136 -10.57 -19.08 14.57
N GLY A 137 -10.27 -20.31 14.22
CA GLY A 137 -11.16 -21.22 13.49
C GLY A 137 -12.49 -21.63 14.16
N HIS A 138 -12.68 -21.39 15.45
CA HIS A 138 -13.92 -21.69 16.20
C HIS A 138 -14.32 -20.56 17.15
N SER A 139 -13.74 -19.41 16.99
CA SER A 139 -13.90 -18.35 17.95
C SER A 139 -15.12 -17.51 17.68
N TRP A 140 -15.70 -17.08 18.74
CA TRP A 140 -16.49 -15.87 18.69
C TRP A 140 -15.53 -14.71 18.65
N VAL A 141 -15.85 -13.78 17.80
CA VAL A 141 -15.09 -12.53 17.79
C VAL A 141 -15.44 -11.75 19.04
N HIS A 142 -14.56 -11.80 20.02
CA HIS A 142 -14.74 -11.11 21.30
C HIS A 142 -14.13 -9.71 21.31
N ASP A 143 -13.24 -9.44 20.39
CA ASP A 143 -12.51 -8.18 20.30
C ASP A 143 -12.61 -7.60 18.88
N SER A 144 -12.78 -6.31 18.83
CA SER A 144 -12.80 -5.60 17.55
C SER A 144 -11.47 -5.74 16.78
N ASP A 145 -10.37 -5.94 17.48
CA ASP A 145 -9.05 -6.09 16.87
C ASP A 145 -8.86 -7.45 16.21
N GLU A 146 -9.41 -8.53 16.78
CA GLU A 146 -9.44 -9.83 16.11
C GLU A 146 -10.21 -9.76 14.78
N MET A 147 -11.36 -9.06 14.76
CA MET A 147 -12.13 -8.82 13.55
C MET A 147 -11.35 -8.00 12.52
N LYS A 148 -10.74 -6.92 12.95
CA LYS A 148 -9.92 -6.05 12.09
C LYS A 148 -8.72 -6.81 11.50
N LEU A 149 -8.03 -7.62 12.32
CA LEU A 149 -6.94 -8.47 11.87
C LEU A 149 -7.40 -9.43 10.79
N PHE A 150 -8.58 -10.03 10.94
CA PHE A 150 -9.15 -10.90 9.92
C PHE A 150 -9.45 -10.15 8.62
N VAL A 151 -10.00 -8.93 8.69
CA VAL A 151 -10.21 -8.09 7.52
C VAL A 151 -8.89 -7.73 6.86
N ASN A 152 -7.89 -7.31 7.64
CA ASN A 152 -6.55 -7.02 7.13
C ASN A 152 -5.95 -8.24 6.41
N ALA A 153 -6.11 -9.43 6.97
CA ALA A 153 -5.64 -10.67 6.36
C ALA A 153 -6.34 -10.97 5.02
N MET A 154 -7.64 -10.76 4.93
CA MET A 154 -8.36 -10.92 3.66
C MET A 154 -7.89 -9.91 2.62
N VAL A 155 -7.67 -8.66 3.03
CA VAL A 155 -7.12 -7.62 2.15
C VAL A 155 -5.72 -8.00 1.70
N ALA A 156 -4.85 -8.44 2.61
CA ALA A 156 -3.52 -8.91 2.28
C ALA A 156 -3.57 -10.09 1.30
N ALA A 157 -4.37 -11.10 1.57
CA ALA A 157 -4.52 -12.27 0.70
C ALA A 157 -5.08 -11.92 -0.70
N ALA A 158 -5.96 -10.95 -0.78
CA ALA A 158 -6.50 -10.46 -2.07
C ALA A 158 -5.47 -9.65 -2.87
N ASN A 159 -4.53 -9.00 -2.18
CA ASN A 159 -3.58 -8.06 -2.76
C ASN A 159 -2.20 -8.67 -3.07
N VAL A 160 -2.04 -9.97 -2.94
CA VAL A 160 -0.78 -10.69 -3.23
C VAL A 160 -0.33 -10.63 -4.69
N ALA A 161 -1.20 -10.24 -5.60
CA ALA A 161 -0.79 -9.83 -6.94
C ALA A 161 -0.55 -8.31 -6.90
N ALA A 162 0.56 -7.84 -7.41
CA ALA A 162 0.91 -6.42 -7.50
C ALA A 162 -0.32 -5.54 -7.77
N VAL A 163 -0.90 -5.04 -6.69
CA VAL A 163 -2.09 -4.18 -6.78
C VAL A 163 -1.65 -2.88 -7.39
N LYS A 164 -2.38 -2.44 -8.39
CA LYS A 164 -2.09 -1.16 -9.01
C LYS A 164 -2.28 -0.05 -7.98
N PRO A 165 -1.36 0.88 -7.86
CA PRO A 165 -1.55 2.03 -7.00
C PRO A 165 -2.81 2.81 -7.43
N GLU A 166 -3.55 3.32 -6.47
CA GLU A 166 -4.65 4.23 -6.73
C GLU A 166 -4.10 5.65 -6.87
N VAL A 167 -4.50 6.36 -7.90
CA VAL A 167 -4.15 7.75 -8.11
C VAL A 167 -5.36 8.55 -8.57
N ASP A 168 -5.58 9.70 -7.93
CA ASP A 168 -6.68 10.60 -8.23
C ASP A 168 -6.21 12.05 -8.16
N PHE A 169 -6.64 12.90 -9.08
CA PHE A 169 -6.59 14.34 -8.86
C PHE A 169 -7.60 14.76 -7.79
N VAL A 170 -7.21 15.73 -6.98
CA VAL A 170 -8.00 16.23 -5.85
C VAL A 170 -8.01 17.77 -5.82
N LYS A 171 -9.00 18.36 -5.13
CA LYS A 171 -9.24 19.81 -5.16
C LYS A 171 -8.21 20.63 -4.39
N SER A 172 -7.52 20.05 -3.43
CA SER A 172 -6.59 20.77 -2.55
C SER A 172 -5.54 19.87 -1.95
N LEU A 173 -4.49 20.47 -1.38
CA LEU A 173 -3.42 19.78 -0.66
C LEU A 173 -3.91 19.36 0.73
N ASN A 174 -4.83 18.41 0.78
CA ASN A 174 -5.40 17.87 2.02
C ASN A 174 -5.62 16.36 1.87
N GLU A 175 -5.37 15.60 2.93
CA GLU A 175 -5.53 14.14 2.95
C GLU A 175 -6.96 13.69 2.61
N ASN A 176 -7.98 14.47 2.97
CA ASN A 176 -9.39 14.19 2.73
C ASN A 176 -10.00 14.98 1.57
N ALA A 177 -9.17 15.59 0.72
CA ALA A 177 -9.65 16.37 -0.40
C ALA A 177 -10.51 15.54 -1.36
N GLN A 178 -11.57 16.13 -1.88
CA GLN A 178 -12.46 15.51 -2.85
C GLN A 178 -11.75 15.33 -4.20
N LYS A 179 -12.13 14.28 -4.93
CA LYS A 179 -11.67 14.05 -6.31
C LYS A 179 -12.02 15.22 -7.21
N GLU A 180 -11.14 15.48 -8.16
CA GLU A 180 -11.31 16.51 -9.17
C GLU A 180 -11.01 15.94 -10.55
N THR A 181 -11.87 16.17 -11.51
CA THR A 181 -11.71 15.70 -12.90
C THR A 181 -11.55 16.85 -13.88
N VAL A 182 -11.86 18.05 -13.43
CA VAL A 182 -11.78 19.28 -14.21
C VAL A 182 -11.24 20.41 -13.35
N ARG A 183 -10.19 21.06 -13.78
CA ARG A 183 -9.69 22.30 -13.20
C ARG A 183 -9.96 23.44 -14.17
N TYR A 184 -10.53 24.52 -13.64
CA TYR A 184 -10.80 25.71 -14.43
C TYR A 184 -9.65 26.71 -14.31
N TYR A 185 -9.28 27.32 -15.43
CA TYR A 185 -8.38 28.47 -15.49
C TYR A 185 -9.13 29.69 -15.99
N MET A 186 -8.75 30.85 -15.45
CA MET A 186 -9.42 32.11 -15.74
C MET A 186 -8.69 32.85 -16.86
N THR A 187 -9.44 33.45 -17.78
CA THR A 187 -8.89 34.19 -18.89
C THR A 187 -9.20 35.69 -18.84
N ASP A 188 -9.99 36.13 -17.88
CA ASP A 188 -10.44 37.51 -17.76
C ASP A 188 -9.85 38.29 -16.59
N GLN A 189 -9.89 39.62 -16.73
CA GLN A 189 -9.24 40.73 -16.02
C GLN A 189 -9.35 40.79 -14.52
N THR A 190 -9.49 39.74 -13.77
CA THR A 190 -9.48 39.83 -12.32
C THR A 190 -8.36 39.02 -11.70
N SER A 191 -7.31 39.68 -11.52
CA SER A 191 -6.33 39.74 -10.43
C SER A 191 -6.22 38.55 -9.46
N TRP A 192 -5.79 37.38 -9.89
CA TRP A 192 -5.30 36.45 -8.88
C TRP A 192 -4.10 35.72 -9.48
N ASN A 193 -2.90 36.22 -9.21
CA ASN A 193 -1.63 35.73 -9.75
C ASN A 193 -1.54 35.72 -11.28
N THR A 194 -2.08 36.73 -11.92
CA THR A 194 -2.19 36.84 -13.36
C THR A 194 -1.25 37.91 -13.89
N GLU A 195 -0.56 37.65 -15.01
CA GLU A 195 0.08 38.67 -15.84
C GLU A 195 -0.83 38.96 -17.02
N THR A 196 -0.86 40.22 -17.42
CA THR A 196 -1.60 40.63 -18.61
C THR A 196 -0.81 40.14 -19.84
N ALA A 197 -1.45 39.33 -20.67
CA ALA A 197 -0.87 38.97 -21.95
C ALA A 197 -0.77 40.16 -22.90
N ALA A 198 0.06 40.08 -23.94
CA ALA A 198 0.29 41.18 -24.88
C ALA A 198 -0.99 41.65 -25.61
N ASP A 199 -2.04 40.84 -25.62
CA ASP A 199 -3.36 41.14 -26.22
C ASP A 199 -4.36 41.73 -25.20
N GLY A 200 -3.92 42.00 -23.95
CA GLY A 200 -4.77 42.57 -22.89
C GLY A 200 -5.55 41.57 -22.09
N ASN A 201 -5.47 40.28 -22.42
CA ASN A 201 -6.09 39.20 -21.62
C ASN A 201 -5.22 38.86 -20.40
N VAL A 202 -5.86 38.62 -19.28
CA VAL A 202 -5.20 38.19 -18.04
C VAL A 202 -5.22 36.68 -17.99
N LEU A 203 -4.05 36.07 -17.98
CA LEU A 203 -3.89 34.61 -17.87
C LEU A 203 -3.33 34.25 -16.52
N GLU A 204 -3.82 33.17 -16.00
CA GLU A 204 -3.21 32.52 -14.84
C GLU A 204 -1.81 32.07 -15.24
N LYS A 205 -0.78 32.68 -14.65
CA LYS A 205 0.60 32.39 -15.02
C LYS A 205 1.03 30.99 -14.62
N ASN A 206 0.62 30.59 -13.45
CA ASN A 206 0.94 29.29 -12.86
C ASN A 206 -0.35 28.65 -12.35
N MET A 207 -0.52 27.37 -12.60
CA MET A 207 -1.66 26.63 -12.13
C MET A 207 -1.22 25.58 -11.12
N GLU A 208 -1.83 25.58 -9.93
CA GLU A 208 -1.58 24.56 -8.94
C GLU A 208 -2.56 23.40 -9.08
N LEU A 209 -2.02 22.20 -9.14
CA LEU A 209 -2.77 20.95 -9.19
C LEU A 209 -2.36 20.03 -8.04
N TYR A 210 -3.28 19.19 -7.64
CA TYR A 210 -3.06 18.28 -6.53
C TYR A 210 -3.50 16.88 -6.92
N PHE A 211 -2.72 15.87 -6.53
CA PHE A 211 -3.10 14.47 -6.68
C PHE A 211 -2.82 13.70 -5.40
N ARG A 212 -3.57 12.65 -5.19
CA ARG A 212 -3.41 11.73 -4.07
C ARG A 212 -3.04 10.35 -4.59
N VAL A 213 -2.06 9.75 -3.94
CA VAL A 213 -1.64 8.38 -4.21
C VAL A 213 -1.93 7.50 -3.01
N LYS A 214 -2.46 6.32 -3.28
CA LYS A 214 -2.57 5.23 -2.31
C LYS A 214 -2.01 3.97 -2.95
N ASP A 215 -0.96 3.46 -2.39
CA ASP A 215 -0.38 2.18 -2.75
C ASP A 215 -0.36 1.29 -1.53
N TYR A 216 -1.02 0.17 -1.61
CA TYR A 216 -1.03 -0.82 -0.56
C TYR A 216 0.39 -1.25 -0.18
N ASN A 217 1.23 -1.45 -1.19
CA ASN A 217 2.59 -1.94 -1.01
C ASN A 217 3.52 -0.94 -0.30
N MET A 218 3.15 0.34 -0.23
CA MET A 218 3.90 1.37 0.52
C MET A 218 3.65 1.33 2.03
N VAL A 219 2.58 0.65 2.48
CA VAL A 219 2.15 0.70 3.89
C VAL A 219 2.92 -0.29 4.74
N SER A 220 3.69 -1.20 4.15
CA SER A 220 4.25 -2.30 4.94
C SER A 220 5.36 -3.07 4.27
N ALA A 221 6.23 -3.64 5.10
CA ALA A 221 6.90 -4.87 4.76
C ALA A 221 5.83 -5.95 4.53
N ASP A 222 5.68 -6.38 3.32
CA ASP A 222 4.71 -7.37 2.92
C ASP A 222 5.09 -8.76 3.46
N LEU A 223 4.11 -9.63 3.43
CA LEU A 223 4.21 -11.07 3.72
C LEU A 223 5.25 -11.79 2.85
N THR A 224 5.68 -11.19 1.76
CA THR A 224 6.54 -11.79 0.73
C THR A 224 7.53 -10.81 0.13
N VAL A 225 7.63 -9.61 0.67
CA VAL A 225 8.43 -8.51 0.11
C VAL A 225 9.54 -8.13 1.07
N SER A 226 10.77 -8.24 0.63
CA SER A 226 11.98 -7.95 1.41
C SER A 226 12.27 -6.46 1.60
N ALA A 227 11.56 -5.58 0.91
CA ALA A 227 11.75 -4.14 1.01
C ALA A 227 10.44 -3.40 0.74
N PRO A 228 10.27 -2.18 1.28
CA PRO A 228 9.15 -1.32 0.93
C PRO A 228 9.06 -1.12 -0.59
N ALA A 229 7.86 -1.04 -1.11
CA ALA A 229 7.66 -0.74 -2.52
C ALA A 229 8.37 0.56 -2.90
N GLN A 230 8.98 0.57 -4.08
CA GLN A 230 9.47 1.80 -4.68
C GLN A 230 8.36 2.43 -5.49
N MET A 231 7.94 3.60 -5.11
CA MET A 231 6.89 4.32 -5.80
C MET A 231 7.48 5.51 -6.55
N THR A 232 7.22 5.56 -7.84
CA THR A 232 7.65 6.67 -8.69
C THR A 232 6.47 7.35 -9.36
N VAL A 233 6.62 8.66 -9.61
CA VAL A 233 5.61 9.47 -10.28
C VAL A 233 6.24 10.21 -11.46
N ASN A 234 5.53 10.21 -12.58
CA ASN A 234 5.81 11.08 -13.70
C ASN A 234 4.55 11.92 -13.98
N LEU A 235 4.78 13.19 -14.26
CA LEU A 235 3.73 14.14 -14.60
C LEU A 235 3.88 14.55 -16.07
N TYR A 236 2.76 14.62 -16.76
CA TYR A 236 2.72 15.01 -18.17
C TYR A 236 1.60 16.00 -18.44
N ILE A 237 1.78 16.83 -19.45
CA ILE A 237 0.75 17.74 -19.96
C ILE A 237 0.65 17.60 -21.48
N ASP A 238 -0.55 17.68 -22.01
CA ASP A 238 -0.78 17.74 -23.47
C ASP A 238 0.00 18.90 -24.07
N ASP A 239 0.88 18.61 -25.02
CA ASP A 239 1.72 19.60 -25.71
C ASP A 239 1.89 19.22 -27.19
N GLU A 240 1.01 19.70 -28.03
CA GLU A 240 1.03 19.35 -29.44
C GLU A 240 2.22 19.99 -30.20
N GLN A 241 2.79 21.04 -29.64
CA GLN A 241 3.88 21.78 -30.31
C GLN A 241 5.25 21.15 -30.04
N LYS A 242 5.55 20.89 -28.78
CA LYS A 242 6.88 20.46 -28.33
C LYS A 242 6.91 19.05 -27.77
N GLY A 243 5.72 18.46 -27.46
CA GLY A 243 5.61 17.19 -26.82
C GLY A 243 6.03 16.03 -27.71
N THR A 244 6.24 14.89 -27.06
CA THR A 244 6.54 13.60 -27.70
C THR A 244 5.48 12.57 -27.37
N CYS A 245 5.27 11.61 -28.26
CA CYS A 245 4.36 10.49 -27.99
C CYS A 245 5.01 9.52 -27.00
N LEU A 246 4.25 9.09 -26.03
CA LEU A 246 4.69 8.06 -25.09
C LEU A 246 4.60 6.68 -25.73
N SER A 247 5.53 5.81 -25.37
CA SER A 247 5.57 4.42 -25.81
C SER A 247 5.69 3.49 -24.60
N GLY A 248 5.18 2.27 -24.72
CA GLY A 248 5.24 1.26 -23.66
C GLY A 248 3.92 0.52 -23.53
N ALA A 249 3.99 -0.69 -22.94
CA ALA A 249 2.80 -1.51 -22.72
C ALA A 249 1.88 -0.96 -21.61
N ASP A 250 2.42 -0.13 -20.73
CA ASP A 250 1.76 0.51 -19.61
C ASP A 250 1.14 1.86 -19.97
N VAL A 251 1.34 2.36 -21.19
CA VAL A 251 0.76 3.61 -21.69
C VAL A 251 -0.66 3.35 -22.18
N PRO A 252 -1.68 4.07 -21.66
CA PRO A 252 -3.04 3.99 -22.17
C PRO A 252 -3.13 4.27 -23.67
N GLU A 253 -3.99 3.54 -24.38
CA GLU A 253 -4.16 3.69 -25.83
C GLU A 253 -4.46 5.13 -26.25
N GLU A 254 -5.22 5.85 -25.43
CA GLU A 254 -5.56 7.26 -25.66
C GLU A 254 -4.35 8.20 -25.62
N LEU A 255 -3.23 7.79 -24.98
CA LEU A 255 -2.00 8.58 -24.88
C LEU A 255 -0.94 8.19 -25.90
N LYS A 256 -1.03 7.02 -26.52
CA LYS A 256 -0.01 6.58 -27.50
C LYS A 256 0.11 7.48 -28.72
N ASN A 257 -0.98 8.14 -29.09
CA ASN A 257 -1.04 9.04 -30.24
C ASN A 257 -1.07 10.52 -29.85
N LYS A 258 -0.88 10.83 -28.57
CA LYS A 258 -0.83 12.21 -28.08
C LYS A 258 0.58 12.65 -27.78
N LYS A 259 0.90 13.87 -28.16
CA LYS A 259 2.14 14.50 -27.77
C LYS A 259 1.97 15.12 -26.38
N VAL A 260 2.85 14.75 -25.48
CA VAL A 260 2.88 15.26 -24.11
C VAL A 260 4.28 15.72 -23.74
N SER A 261 4.36 16.73 -22.87
CA SER A 261 5.61 17.19 -22.27
C SER A 261 5.66 16.83 -20.80
N PRO A 262 6.84 16.45 -20.27
CA PRO A 262 6.98 16.19 -18.86
C PRO A 262 6.89 17.47 -18.04
N LEU A 263 6.29 17.38 -16.86
CA LEU A 263 6.30 18.42 -15.83
C LEU A 263 7.28 18.01 -14.73
N THR A 264 8.21 18.88 -14.39
CA THR A 264 9.33 18.58 -13.48
C THR A 264 9.42 19.55 -12.29
N GLU A 265 8.44 20.44 -12.14
CA GLU A 265 8.36 21.30 -10.97
C GLU A 265 8.22 20.48 -9.69
N PRO A 266 8.89 20.89 -8.59
CA PRO A 266 8.93 20.12 -7.35
C PRO A 266 7.56 19.80 -6.80
N LEU A 267 7.38 18.57 -6.28
CA LEU A 267 6.19 18.17 -5.55
C LEU A 267 6.21 18.70 -4.13
N THR A 268 5.08 19.21 -3.66
CA THR A 268 4.86 19.60 -2.28
C THR A 268 3.99 18.57 -1.58
N PRO A 269 4.52 17.74 -0.66
CA PRO A 269 3.72 16.79 0.09
C PRO A 269 2.76 17.49 1.07
N CYS A 270 1.58 16.91 1.29
CA CYS A 270 0.69 17.35 2.37
C CYS A 270 1.34 17.09 3.73
N GLY A 271 1.25 18.07 4.62
CA GLY A 271 1.78 18.00 5.98
C GLY A 271 2.76 19.12 6.31
N LYS A 272 2.72 19.56 7.56
CA LYS A 272 3.55 20.67 8.02
C LYS A 272 5.03 20.28 8.07
N GLY A 273 5.88 21.08 7.43
CA GLY A 273 7.33 20.92 7.50
C GLY A 273 7.94 19.83 6.61
N LYS A 274 7.14 19.19 5.74
CA LYS A 274 7.66 18.24 4.76
C LYS A 274 8.44 18.95 3.67
N ALA A 275 9.57 18.37 3.28
CA ALA A 275 10.40 18.88 2.22
C ALA A 275 9.75 18.67 0.84
N LYS A 276 10.04 19.57 -0.10
CA LYS A 276 9.68 19.37 -1.50
C LYS A 276 10.46 18.21 -2.09
N ILE A 277 9.84 17.51 -3.04
CA ILE A 277 10.43 16.38 -3.75
C ILE A 277 10.80 16.84 -5.14
N GLU A 278 12.09 16.78 -5.43
CA GLU A 278 12.63 17.16 -6.75
C GLU A 278 12.56 15.99 -7.72
N ALA A 279 12.30 16.29 -8.99
CA ALA A 279 12.37 15.29 -10.04
C ALA A 279 13.82 14.94 -10.36
N LYS A 280 14.11 13.64 -10.45
CA LYS A 280 15.37 13.13 -10.98
C LYS A 280 15.11 12.56 -12.37
N GLN A 281 15.68 13.17 -13.41
CA GLN A 281 15.45 12.77 -14.81
C GLN A 281 13.95 12.68 -15.18
N GLY A 282 13.14 13.64 -14.70
CA GLY A 282 11.70 13.68 -14.95
C GLY A 282 10.85 12.72 -14.12
N THR A 283 11.43 12.08 -13.11
CA THR A 283 10.75 11.12 -12.24
C THR A 283 10.86 11.54 -10.78
N PHE A 284 9.75 11.55 -10.07
CA PHE A 284 9.70 11.78 -8.63
C PHE A 284 9.68 10.43 -7.90
N HIS A 285 10.44 10.33 -6.82
CA HIS A 285 10.42 9.17 -5.93
C HIS A 285 9.61 9.50 -4.68
N LEU A 286 8.57 8.74 -4.41
CA LEU A 286 7.71 8.92 -3.26
C LEU A 286 8.02 7.87 -2.20
N GLU A 287 8.05 8.30 -0.93
CA GLU A 287 8.36 7.44 0.22
C GLU A 287 7.12 7.07 1.03
N GLU A 288 5.97 7.68 0.73
CA GLU A 288 4.74 7.48 1.48
C GLU A 288 3.48 7.70 0.64
N ASN A 289 2.39 7.11 1.08
CA ASN A 289 1.05 7.44 0.62
C ASN A 289 0.67 8.83 1.12
N ASN A 290 0.40 9.75 0.20
CA ASN A 290 0.08 11.12 0.56
C ASN A 290 -0.68 11.85 -0.56
N THR A 291 -1.10 13.08 -0.27
CA THR A 291 -1.52 14.07 -1.25
C THR A 291 -0.34 14.98 -1.58
N TYR A 292 -0.13 15.23 -2.87
CA TYR A 292 0.98 16.01 -3.39
C TYR A 292 0.45 17.15 -4.25
N GLY A 293 1.03 18.33 -4.09
CA GLY A 293 0.79 19.49 -4.94
C GLY A 293 1.93 19.73 -5.89
N PHE A 294 1.64 20.25 -7.07
CA PHE A 294 2.64 20.72 -8.04
C PHE A 294 2.12 21.89 -8.83
N THR A 295 3.04 22.66 -9.38
CA THR A 295 2.74 23.82 -10.19
C THR A 295 2.93 23.48 -11.67
N VAL A 296 1.98 23.86 -12.51
CA VAL A 296 2.17 23.93 -13.96
C VAL A 296 2.55 25.35 -14.30
N PRO A 297 3.83 25.62 -14.59
CA PRO A 297 4.28 26.99 -14.87
C PRO A 297 3.86 27.41 -16.28
N ALA A 298 3.64 28.70 -16.46
CA ALA A 298 3.32 29.30 -17.74
C ALA A 298 2.26 28.51 -18.53
N ILE A 299 1.11 28.26 -17.86
CA ILE A 299 0.05 27.38 -18.38
C ILE A 299 -0.42 27.76 -19.79
N GLU A 300 -0.34 29.04 -20.15
CA GLU A 300 -0.72 29.55 -21.44
C GLU A 300 0.04 28.92 -22.63
N GLN A 301 1.26 28.45 -22.41
CA GLN A 301 2.03 27.79 -23.49
C GLN A 301 1.45 26.48 -23.96
N TYR A 302 0.65 25.83 -23.12
CA TYR A 302 0.00 24.55 -23.38
C TYR A 302 -1.44 24.69 -23.88
N LEU A 303 -1.99 25.91 -23.79
CA LEU A 303 -3.35 26.20 -24.21
C LEU A 303 -3.35 26.63 -25.69
N LYS A 304 -4.32 26.14 -26.44
CA LYS A 304 -4.48 26.57 -27.85
C LYS A 304 -5.34 27.81 -27.92
N LYS A 305 -4.84 28.84 -28.58
CA LYS A 305 -5.68 29.93 -29.04
C LYS A 305 -6.62 29.40 -30.12
N THR A 306 -7.89 29.67 -29.98
CA THR A 306 -8.87 29.35 -31.01
C THR A 306 -9.19 30.62 -31.74
N ASP A 307 -9.07 30.55 -33.05
CA ASP A 307 -9.56 31.48 -34.04
C ASP A 307 -9.15 32.95 -33.86
N SER A 308 -9.76 33.81 -34.69
CA SER A 308 -9.55 35.26 -34.72
C SER A 308 -10.02 36.00 -33.44
N SER A 309 -10.72 35.36 -32.53
CA SER A 309 -11.18 35.97 -31.26
C SER A 309 -10.10 36.00 -30.18
N GLY A 310 -9.04 35.23 -30.34
CA GLY A 310 -7.97 35.13 -29.32
C GLY A 310 -8.32 34.35 -28.07
N GLU A 311 -9.52 33.78 -27.96
CA GLU A 311 -9.90 32.93 -26.84
C GLU A 311 -9.06 31.67 -26.80
N TYR A 312 -8.69 31.24 -25.57
CA TYR A 312 -8.04 29.97 -25.33
C TYR A 312 -9.10 28.89 -25.13
N LYS A 313 -9.22 27.97 -26.09
CA LYS A 313 -10.00 26.73 -25.86
C LYS A 313 -9.07 25.64 -25.45
N SER A 314 -9.29 25.06 -24.29
CA SER A 314 -8.47 23.97 -23.86
C SER A 314 -9.17 22.63 -24.08
N ASN A 315 -8.50 21.81 -24.87
CA ASN A 315 -8.58 20.37 -24.74
C ASN A 315 -7.34 19.83 -24.02
N CYS A 316 -6.70 20.67 -23.21
CA CYS A 316 -5.47 20.35 -22.52
C CYS A 316 -5.78 19.45 -21.30
N LYS A 317 -5.03 18.39 -21.17
CA LYS A 317 -5.10 17.50 -19.99
C LYS A 317 -3.74 17.43 -19.35
N VAL A 318 -3.76 17.22 -18.04
CA VAL A 318 -2.59 16.85 -17.27
C VAL A 318 -2.78 15.41 -16.80
N TYR A 319 -1.70 14.66 -16.78
CA TYR A 319 -1.71 13.25 -16.41
C TYR A 319 -0.70 13.00 -15.29
N VAL A 320 -1.11 12.19 -14.34
CA VAL A 320 -0.22 11.61 -13.34
C VAL A 320 -0.07 10.13 -13.66
N LYS A 321 1.16 9.68 -13.85
CA LYS A 321 1.54 8.27 -13.93
C LYS A 321 2.17 7.88 -12.61
N VAL A 322 1.62 6.90 -11.93
CA VAL A 322 2.21 6.31 -10.72
C VAL A 322 2.65 4.90 -11.04
N THR A 323 3.90 4.58 -10.73
CA THR A 323 4.47 3.25 -10.90
C THR A 323 4.94 2.75 -9.54
N SER A 324 4.39 1.60 -9.14
CA SER A 324 4.80 0.86 -7.95
C SER A 324 5.63 -0.34 -8.37
N THR A 325 6.79 -0.51 -7.77
CA THR A 325 7.66 -1.66 -7.97
C THR A 325 7.89 -2.36 -6.64
N ILE A 326 7.50 -3.61 -6.56
CA ILE A 326 7.72 -4.47 -5.40
C ILE A 326 8.69 -5.59 -5.78
N LYS A 327 9.39 -6.12 -4.78
CA LYS A 327 10.21 -7.31 -4.97
C LYS A 327 9.43 -8.52 -4.50
N LEU A 328 8.98 -9.36 -5.42
CA LEU A 328 8.20 -10.55 -5.14
C LEU A 328 9.04 -11.79 -5.52
N TYR A 329 9.36 -12.61 -4.54
CA TYR A 329 10.23 -13.80 -4.73
C TYR A 329 11.54 -13.46 -5.46
N GLY A 330 12.21 -12.40 -5.03
CA GLY A 330 13.48 -11.95 -5.62
C GLY A 330 13.37 -11.31 -7.02
N LYS A 331 12.15 -11.14 -7.55
CA LYS A 331 11.91 -10.51 -8.86
C LYS A 331 11.14 -9.22 -8.71
N ASP A 332 11.55 -8.21 -9.44
CA ASP A 332 10.81 -6.97 -9.51
C ASP A 332 9.50 -7.16 -10.26
N VAL A 333 8.41 -6.80 -9.59
CA VAL A 333 7.06 -6.76 -10.17
C VAL A 333 6.58 -5.32 -10.16
N THR A 334 6.27 -4.81 -11.34
CA THR A 334 5.88 -3.42 -11.52
C THR A 334 4.42 -3.30 -11.92
N SER A 335 3.70 -2.39 -11.29
CA SER A 335 2.34 -2.03 -11.63
C SER A 335 2.20 -0.52 -11.84
N THR A 336 1.35 -0.11 -12.77
CA THR A 336 1.22 1.29 -13.19
C THR A 336 -0.24 1.71 -13.21
N SER A 337 -0.49 2.93 -12.71
CA SER A 337 -1.79 3.60 -12.80
C SER A 337 -1.65 5.00 -13.36
N TRP A 338 -2.68 5.44 -14.04
CA TRP A 338 -2.77 6.75 -14.66
C TRP A 338 -4.04 7.47 -14.21
N ALA A 339 -3.92 8.77 -13.96
CA ALA A 339 -5.08 9.65 -13.73
C ALA A 339 -4.98 10.90 -14.60
N PRO A 340 -6.04 11.26 -15.33
CA PRO A 340 -6.14 12.50 -16.07
C PRO A 340 -6.93 13.56 -15.30
N ILE A 341 -6.59 14.85 -15.54
CA ILE A 341 -7.44 15.98 -15.23
C ILE A 341 -7.60 16.86 -16.45
N ASN A 342 -8.82 17.32 -16.70
CA ASN A 342 -9.09 18.25 -17.81
C ASN A 342 -8.89 19.68 -17.33
N LEU A 343 -8.16 20.47 -18.12
CA LEU A 343 -8.05 21.91 -17.93
C LEU A 343 -9.06 22.59 -18.85
N LYS A 344 -9.95 23.40 -18.27
CA LYS A 344 -11.00 24.11 -18.99
C LYS A 344 -10.93 25.61 -18.71
N GLN A 345 -11.13 26.38 -19.76
CA GLN A 345 -11.32 27.81 -19.64
C GLN A 345 -12.66 28.13 -18.95
N ARG A 346 -12.67 29.12 -18.09
CA ARG A 346 -13.87 29.68 -17.51
C ARG A 346 -13.83 31.20 -17.69
N GLN A 347 -14.89 31.75 -18.25
CA GLN A 347 -15.07 33.19 -18.31
C GLN A 347 -15.71 33.69 -17.02
N LEU A 348 -15.43 34.96 -16.66
CA LEU A 348 -15.90 35.56 -15.39
C LEU A 348 -17.42 35.63 -15.27
N PHE A 349 -18.10 35.60 -16.41
CA PHE A 349 -19.56 35.72 -16.49
C PHE A 349 -20.30 34.37 -16.57
N ASP A 350 -19.59 33.24 -16.51
CA ASP A 350 -20.18 31.90 -16.46
C ASP A 350 -20.48 31.43 -15.02
N LEU A 351 -20.68 32.38 -14.11
CA LEU A 351 -21.02 32.13 -12.72
C LEU A 351 -22.54 32.05 -12.55
N ASP A 352 -23.17 31.03 -13.10
CA ASP A 352 -24.53 30.61 -12.71
C ASP A 352 -24.49 29.27 -11.98
#